data_8b690163cc7327d7ff43f6182d579e16
#
_entry.id   8b690163cc7327d7ff43f6182d579e16
#
_cell.length_a   1.000
_cell.length_b   1.000
_cell.length_c   1.000
_cell.angle_alpha   90.00
_cell.angle_beta   90.00
_cell.angle_gamma   90.00
#
_symmetry.space_group_name_H-M   'P 1'
#
loop_
_entity.id
_entity.type
_entity.pdbx_description
1 polymer ?
#
loop_
_entity_poly.entity_id
_entity_poly.type
_entity_poly.pdbx_seq_one_letter_code
_entity_poly.pdbx_strand_id
1 'polypeptide(L)'
;MVKHNGVLYRAADAHAHIYPGKIAEKATENVGRFYDLPMAEVGLPHVLNEDGTAAGFDKFLVCSVATKVEQVGSINRFIAAKCEKYPKFVGLGAWHRDIKDVEKELNEIQALGLYGIKLHSDFQGFAIDDEKMLPVYKACMARDLPILFHMGDARSELSAPKKLANVLEKLPELKCIAAHLGGYQRWDEAKACLKGANVWVDTSSSLFVLNPDEARRSIEHFGMDKVMFGTDFPMWTHEKELERFFALAYGEDENRKMLYDNFEKLFKL
;
A
#
# COMPACT_ATOMS: atom_id res chain seq x y z
N MET A 1 0.87 21.11 0.58
CA MET A 1 0.26 20.88 1.91
C MET A 1 -1.24 20.87 1.80
N VAL A 2 -1.88 19.91 2.41
CA VAL A 2 -3.35 19.78 2.53
C VAL A 2 -3.86 20.78 3.54
N LYS A 3 -4.96 21.50 3.21
CA LYS A 3 -5.59 22.48 4.11
C LYS A 3 -6.93 21.95 4.60
N HIS A 4 -7.14 21.89 5.92
CA HIS A 4 -8.41 21.54 6.53
C HIS A 4 -8.66 22.37 7.80
N ASN A 5 -9.84 22.97 7.94
CA ASN A 5 -10.24 23.82 9.09
C ASN A 5 -9.20 24.87 9.51
N GLY A 6 -8.53 25.50 8.52
CA GLY A 6 -7.50 26.51 8.77
C GLY A 6 -6.11 25.96 9.10
N VAL A 7 -5.95 24.65 9.30
CA VAL A 7 -4.67 23.99 9.55
C VAL A 7 -4.07 23.51 8.23
N LEU A 8 -2.73 23.58 8.14
CA LEU A 8 -1.95 23.03 7.01
C LEU A 8 -1.24 21.74 7.45
N TYR A 9 -1.44 20.68 6.67
CA TYR A 9 -0.85 19.36 6.90
C TYR A 9 0.13 19.02 5.78
N ARG A 10 1.31 18.48 6.12
CA ARG A 10 2.06 17.65 5.18
C ARG A 10 1.23 16.39 4.91
N ALA A 11 1.30 15.84 3.70
CA ALA A 11 0.56 14.64 3.37
C ALA A 11 1.35 13.72 2.46
N ALA A 12 1.24 12.41 2.72
CA ALA A 12 1.75 11.33 1.91
C ALA A 12 0.63 10.35 1.60
N ASP A 13 0.58 9.87 0.37
CA ASP A 13 -0.27 8.77 -0.05
C ASP A 13 0.52 7.46 0.07
N ALA A 14 0.15 6.58 0.98
CA ALA A 14 0.83 5.33 1.26
C ALA A 14 0.43 4.19 0.31
N HIS A 15 -0.43 4.42 -0.69
CA HIS A 15 -0.88 3.38 -1.60
C HIS A 15 -1.35 3.93 -2.96
N ALA A 16 -0.47 3.90 -3.95
CA ALA A 16 -0.81 4.33 -5.31
C ALA A 16 -0.23 3.37 -6.36
N HIS A 17 -1.05 3.01 -7.35
CA HIS A 17 -0.64 2.15 -8.46
C HIS A 17 -0.35 2.96 -9.72
N ILE A 18 0.81 2.73 -10.35
CA ILE A 18 1.19 3.37 -11.61
C ILE A 18 1.61 2.34 -12.65
N TYR A 19 1.30 2.62 -13.91
CA TYR A 19 1.56 1.72 -15.02
C TYR A 19 2.27 2.44 -16.17
N PRO A 20 3.07 1.70 -17.00
CA PRO A 20 3.58 2.24 -18.26
C PRO A 20 2.45 2.66 -19.20
N GLY A 21 2.57 3.82 -19.86
CA GLY A 21 1.50 4.41 -20.68
C GLY A 21 0.87 3.45 -21.72
N LYS A 22 1.67 2.55 -22.29
CA LYS A 22 1.17 1.57 -23.27
C LYS A 22 0.13 0.57 -22.71
N ILE A 23 0.11 0.36 -21.41
CA ILE A 23 -0.77 -0.63 -20.76
C ILE A 23 -1.67 0.00 -19.69
N ALA A 24 -1.50 1.28 -19.38
CA ALA A 24 -2.13 1.92 -18.24
C ALA A 24 -3.67 1.83 -18.27
N GLU A 25 -4.29 2.17 -19.40
CA GLU A 25 -5.75 2.07 -19.57
C GLU A 25 -6.24 0.64 -19.32
N LYS A 26 -5.64 -0.33 -20.04
CA LYS A 26 -6.04 -1.74 -19.91
C LYS A 26 -5.78 -2.29 -18.50
N ALA A 27 -4.68 -1.91 -17.85
CA ALA A 27 -4.38 -2.34 -16.49
C ALA A 27 -5.40 -1.76 -15.50
N THR A 28 -5.73 -0.49 -15.62
CA THR A 28 -6.74 0.19 -14.82
C THR A 28 -8.11 -0.46 -14.99
N GLU A 29 -8.57 -0.65 -16.23
CA GLU A 29 -9.85 -1.32 -16.51
C GLU A 29 -9.91 -2.74 -15.95
N ASN A 30 -8.82 -3.50 -16.03
CA ASN A 30 -8.78 -4.87 -15.49
C ASN A 30 -8.93 -4.88 -13.97
N VAL A 31 -8.34 -3.92 -13.24
CA VAL A 31 -8.51 -3.77 -11.80
C VAL A 31 -9.96 -3.42 -11.48
N GLY A 32 -10.53 -2.41 -12.15
CA GLY A 32 -11.92 -2.03 -11.97
C GLY A 32 -12.89 -3.20 -12.22
N ARG A 33 -12.67 -3.96 -13.29
CA ARG A 33 -13.46 -5.15 -13.61
C ARG A 33 -13.31 -6.26 -12.55
N PHE A 34 -12.10 -6.46 -12.02
CA PHE A 34 -11.87 -7.49 -10.99
C PHE A 34 -12.64 -7.18 -9.70
N TYR A 35 -12.67 -5.91 -9.28
CA TYR A 35 -13.36 -5.48 -8.07
C TYR A 35 -14.82 -5.07 -8.29
N ASP A 36 -15.27 -5.03 -9.56
CA ASP A 36 -16.59 -4.49 -9.96
C ASP A 36 -16.80 -3.05 -9.44
N LEU A 37 -15.78 -2.23 -9.61
CA LEU A 37 -15.75 -0.84 -9.16
C LEU A 37 -15.34 0.10 -10.32
N PRO A 38 -15.93 1.29 -10.42
CA PRO A 38 -15.46 2.30 -11.34
C PRO A 38 -14.08 2.79 -10.89
N MET A 39 -13.21 3.04 -11.87
CA MET A 39 -11.92 3.67 -11.64
C MET A 39 -12.06 5.18 -11.82
N ALA A 40 -11.56 5.96 -10.86
CA ALA A 40 -11.66 7.42 -10.93
C ALA A 40 -10.73 8.00 -12.00
N GLU A 41 -9.55 7.40 -12.16
CA GLU A 41 -8.50 7.89 -13.05
C GLU A 41 -7.84 6.73 -13.81
N VAL A 42 -6.93 7.04 -14.73
CA VAL A 42 -6.02 6.07 -15.33
C VAL A 42 -4.71 6.06 -14.57
N GLY A 43 -4.18 4.89 -14.25
CA GLY A 43 -2.95 4.70 -13.44
C GLY A 43 -1.67 5.20 -14.14
N LEU A 44 -1.65 6.44 -14.59
CA LEU A 44 -0.52 7.08 -15.24
C LEU A 44 0.31 7.91 -14.23
N PRO A 45 1.64 7.84 -14.25
CA PRO A 45 2.49 8.57 -13.30
C PRO A 45 2.27 10.09 -13.29
N HIS A 46 1.98 10.71 -14.44
CA HIS A 46 1.74 12.15 -14.49
C HIS A 46 0.35 12.49 -13.91
N VAL A 47 -0.66 11.67 -14.14
CA VAL A 47 -2.01 11.87 -13.57
C VAL A 47 -1.94 11.79 -12.04
N LEU A 48 -1.28 10.78 -11.47
CA LEU A 48 -1.04 10.69 -10.02
C LEU A 48 -0.34 11.95 -9.49
N ASN A 49 0.74 12.38 -10.17
CA ASN A 49 1.50 13.54 -9.71
C ASN A 49 0.68 14.84 -9.80
N GLU A 50 -0.14 15.01 -10.81
CA GLU A 50 -1.00 16.18 -11.01
C GLU A 50 -2.14 16.20 -9.99
N ASP A 51 -2.91 15.11 -9.88
CA ASP A 51 -4.03 14.98 -8.93
C ASP A 51 -3.55 15.17 -7.48
N GLY A 52 -2.55 14.41 -7.05
CA GLY A 52 -2.06 14.51 -5.68
C GLY A 52 -1.35 15.83 -5.38
N THR A 53 -0.67 16.44 -6.36
CA THR A 53 -0.06 17.77 -6.14
C THR A 53 -1.13 18.86 -6.03
N ALA A 54 -2.18 18.79 -6.82
CA ALA A 54 -3.32 19.72 -6.73
C ALA A 54 -4.03 19.58 -5.36
N ALA A 55 -4.15 18.36 -4.84
CA ALA A 55 -4.67 18.08 -3.50
C ALA A 55 -3.71 18.46 -2.36
N GLY A 56 -2.46 18.83 -2.65
CA GLY A 56 -1.48 19.30 -1.67
C GLY A 56 -0.55 18.23 -1.09
N PHE A 57 -0.45 17.05 -1.71
CA PHE A 57 0.43 15.98 -1.25
C PHE A 57 1.91 16.22 -1.53
N ASP A 58 2.75 15.77 -0.59
CA ASP A 58 4.20 15.91 -0.61
C ASP A 58 4.90 14.63 -1.07
N LYS A 59 4.31 13.44 -0.82
CA LYS A 59 4.87 12.13 -1.14
C LYS A 59 3.79 11.14 -1.61
N PHE A 60 4.21 10.16 -2.44
CA PHE A 60 3.37 9.09 -2.96
C PHE A 60 4.14 7.77 -2.92
N LEU A 61 3.63 6.76 -2.23
CA LEU A 61 4.16 5.39 -2.29
C LEU A 61 3.63 4.73 -3.56
N VAL A 62 4.50 4.57 -4.55
CA VAL A 62 4.12 4.07 -5.86
C VAL A 62 4.54 2.62 -6.06
N CYS A 63 3.64 1.82 -6.62
CA CYS A 63 3.89 0.41 -6.90
C CYS A 63 3.16 -0.08 -8.16
N SER A 64 3.54 -1.27 -8.60
CA SER A 64 2.81 -2.10 -9.56
C SER A 64 2.91 -3.56 -9.14
N VAL A 65 2.03 -4.42 -9.65
CA VAL A 65 2.01 -5.86 -9.36
C VAL A 65 2.53 -6.64 -10.56
N ALA A 66 3.50 -7.53 -10.33
CA ALA A 66 3.96 -8.50 -11.32
C ALA A 66 3.08 -9.76 -11.22
N THR A 67 2.26 -10.03 -12.23
CA THR A 67 1.44 -11.25 -12.31
C THR A 67 2.19 -12.44 -12.94
N LYS A 68 3.41 -12.19 -13.44
CA LYS A 68 4.35 -13.18 -13.98
C LYS A 68 5.76 -12.79 -13.58
N VAL A 69 6.63 -13.78 -13.35
CA VAL A 69 8.00 -13.55 -12.90
C VAL A 69 8.83 -12.72 -13.88
N GLU A 70 8.61 -12.89 -15.19
CA GLU A 70 9.32 -12.17 -16.25
C GLU A 70 9.03 -10.65 -16.25
N GLN A 71 7.96 -10.22 -15.60
CA GLN A 71 7.60 -8.81 -15.51
C GLN A 71 8.38 -8.05 -14.44
N VAL A 72 8.90 -8.74 -13.41
CA VAL A 72 9.48 -8.13 -12.21
C VAL A 72 10.56 -7.11 -12.56
N GLY A 73 11.62 -7.51 -13.27
CA GLY A 73 12.72 -6.61 -13.57
C GLY A 73 12.32 -5.41 -14.44
N SER A 74 11.34 -5.56 -15.36
CA SER A 74 10.85 -4.45 -16.17
C SER A 74 10.00 -3.46 -15.37
N ILE A 75 9.18 -3.96 -14.44
CA ILE A 75 8.38 -3.14 -13.53
C ILE A 75 9.30 -2.38 -12.58
N ASN A 76 10.28 -3.03 -11.98
CA ASN A 76 11.21 -2.41 -11.02
C ASN A 76 11.99 -1.24 -11.67
N ARG A 77 12.53 -1.45 -12.88
CA ARG A 77 13.16 -0.37 -13.63
C ARG A 77 12.20 0.76 -14.02
N PHE A 78 10.96 0.43 -14.36
CA PHE A 78 9.94 1.45 -14.65
C PHE A 78 9.63 2.30 -13.40
N ILE A 79 9.38 1.68 -12.24
CA ILE A 79 9.11 2.41 -10.98
C ILE A 79 10.31 3.29 -10.62
N ALA A 80 11.53 2.76 -10.63
CA ALA A 80 12.75 3.51 -10.33
C ALA A 80 12.90 4.75 -11.24
N ALA A 81 12.73 4.60 -12.56
CA ALA A 81 12.77 5.71 -13.50
C ALA A 81 11.68 6.76 -13.27
N LYS A 82 10.52 6.36 -12.67
CA LYS A 82 9.48 7.32 -12.30
C LYS A 82 9.81 8.03 -10.99
N CYS A 83 10.43 7.37 -10.03
CA CYS A 83 10.94 8.01 -8.81
C CYS A 83 12.02 9.04 -9.12
N GLU A 84 12.91 8.75 -10.08
CA GLU A 84 13.90 9.72 -10.57
C GLU A 84 13.24 10.94 -11.22
N LYS A 85 12.22 10.72 -12.05
CA LYS A 85 11.50 11.79 -12.76
C LYS A 85 10.61 12.64 -11.84
N TYR A 86 9.99 12.03 -10.85
CA TYR A 86 9.04 12.65 -9.93
C TYR A 86 9.56 12.55 -8.48
N PRO A 87 10.25 13.58 -7.95
CA PRO A 87 10.90 13.51 -6.62
C PRO A 87 9.96 13.29 -5.43
N LYS A 88 8.66 13.42 -5.65
CA LYS A 88 7.64 13.09 -4.65
C LYS A 88 7.36 11.58 -4.57
N PHE A 89 7.79 10.79 -5.55
CA PHE A 89 7.52 9.36 -5.57
C PHE A 89 8.53 8.59 -4.70
N VAL A 90 8.01 7.66 -3.92
CA VAL A 90 8.74 6.67 -3.14
C VAL A 90 8.35 5.31 -3.72
N GLY A 91 9.28 4.57 -4.32
CA GLY A 91 8.98 3.38 -5.09
C GLY A 91 9.04 2.10 -4.27
N LEU A 92 8.08 1.19 -4.48
CA LEU A 92 8.19 -0.21 -4.09
C LEU A 92 8.48 -1.08 -5.30
N GLY A 93 9.35 -2.07 -5.12
CA GLY A 93 9.62 -3.10 -6.11
C GLY A 93 8.44 -4.08 -6.20
N ALA A 94 8.11 -4.50 -7.42
CA ALA A 94 7.27 -5.67 -7.62
C ALA A 94 8.07 -6.93 -7.30
N TRP A 95 7.39 -7.93 -6.77
CA TRP A 95 7.94 -9.25 -6.48
C TRP A 95 7.03 -10.35 -7.03
N HIS A 96 7.61 -11.52 -7.32
CA HIS A 96 6.85 -12.71 -7.70
C HIS A 96 7.41 -13.95 -7.00
N ARG A 97 6.52 -14.86 -6.54
CA ARG A 97 6.94 -16.06 -5.76
C ARG A 97 7.87 -17.02 -6.52
N ASP A 98 7.87 -16.98 -7.85
CA ASP A 98 8.69 -17.85 -8.70
C ASP A 98 10.10 -17.30 -8.98
N ILE A 99 10.50 -16.20 -8.33
CA ILE A 99 11.88 -15.71 -8.34
C ILE A 99 12.77 -16.77 -7.72
N LYS A 100 13.84 -17.13 -8.44
CA LYS A 100 14.76 -18.22 -8.04
C LYS A 100 15.86 -17.75 -7.09
N ASP A 101 16.36 -16.55 -7.32
CA ASP A 101 17.47 -15.97 -6.55
C ASP A 101 16.96 -14.74 -5.79
N VAL A 102 16.54 -14.99 -4.53
CA VAL A 102 15.96 -13.98 -3.64
C VAL A 102 16.97 -12.87 -3.35
N GLU A 103 18.21 -13.24 -3.05
CA GLU A 103 19.27 -12.31 -2.67
C GLU A 103 19.61 -11.36 -3.83
N LYS A 104 19.78 -11.89 -5.02
CA LYS A 104 20.08 -11.13 -6.22
C LYS A 104 18.96 -10.11 -6.51
N GLU A 105 17.69 -10.55 -6.51
CA GLU A 105 16.58 -9.68 -6.83
C GLU A 105 16.38 -8.57 -5.80
N LEU A 106 16.54 -8.86 -4.50
CA LEU A 106 16.46 -7.82 -3.46
C LEU A 106 17.63 -6.84 -3.55
N ASN A 107 18.83 -7.29 -3.91
CA ASN A 107 19.97 -6.40 -4.18
C ASN A 107 19.69 -5.49 -5.38
N GLU A 108 19.07 -6.01 -6.45
CA GLU A 108 18.65 -5.20 -7.60
C GLU A 108 17.60 -4.16 -7.21
N ILE A 109 16.60 -4.52 -6.41
CA ILE A 109 15.58 -3.60 -5.87
C ILE A 109 16.25 -2.47 -5.07
N GLN A 110 17.17 -2.79 -4.17
CA GLN A 110 17.90 -1.79 -3.38
C GLN A 110 18.82 -0.90 -4.25
N ALA A 111 19.50 -1.48 -5.23
CA ALA A 111 20.35 -0.73 -6.18
C ALA A 111 19.55 0.25 -7.05
N LEU A 112 18.28 -0.06 -7.30
CA LEU A 112 17.33 0.83 -7.98
C LEU A 112 16.74 1.93 -7.06
N GLY A 113 17.14 1.98 -5.78
CA GLY A 113 16.62 2.96 -4.82
C GLY A 113 15.17 2.71 -4.40
N LEU A 114 14.68 1.48 -4.51
CA LEU A 114 13.33 1.13 -4.09
C LEU A 114 13.29 0.75 -2.60
N TYR A 115 12.26 1.18 -1.91
CA TYR A 115 12.18 1.20 -0.45
C TYR A 115 11.56 -0.06 0.18
N GLY A 116 11.14 -1.03 -0.59
CA GLY A 116 10.50 -2.25 -0.15
C GLY A 116 9.88 -3.00 -1.32
N ILE A 117 8.97 -3.93 -1.05
CA ILE A 117 8.27 -4.68 -2.10
C ILE A 117 6.75 -4.63 -1.96
N LYS A 118 6.04 -4.76 -3.10
CA LYS A 118 4.58 -4.91 -3.17
C LYS A 118 4.23 -6.35 -3.52
N LEU A 119 3.24 -6.89 -2.80
CA LEU A 119 2.61 -8.19 -3.07
C LEU A 119 1.10 -8.06 -3.19
N HIS A 120 0.52 -8.85 -4.09
CA HIS A 120 -0.93 -8.96 -4.26
C HIS A 120 -1.31 -10.42 -4.47
N SER A 121 -1.50 -11.13 -3.38
CA SER A 121 -1.68 -12.58 -3.36
C SER A 121 -2.78 -13.09 -4.29
N ASP A 122 -3.92 -12.37 -4.38
CA ASP A 122 -5.06 -12.78 -5.21
C ASP A 122 -4.76 -12.68 -6.71
N PHE A 123 -4.03 -11.62 -7.14
CA PHE A 123 -3.60 -11.49 -8.54
C PHE A 123 -2.47 -12.45 -8.90
N GLN A 124 -1.65 -12.81 -7.94
CA GLN A 124 -0.45 -13.63 -8.12
C GLN A 124 -0.70 -15.11 -7.84
N GLY A 125 -1.86 -15.48 -7.28
CA GLY A 125 -2.29 -16.86 -7.08
C GLY A 125 -1.50 -17.63 -6.02
N PHE A 126 -1.09 -16.98 -4.90
CA PHE A 126 -0.45 -17.64 -3.76
C PHE A 126 -0.94 -17.07 -2.43
N ALA A 127 -0.96 -17.88 -1.38
CA ALA A 127 -1.30 -17.42 -0.05
C ALA A 127 -0.16 -16.63 0.59
N ILE A 128 -0.46 -15.59 1.38
CA ILE A 128 0.56 -14.81 2.09
C ILE A 128 1.46 -15.72 2.94
N ASP A 129 0.90 -16.75 3.57
CA ASP A 129 1.64 -17.72 4.40
C ASP A 129 2.23 -18.90 3.63
N ASP A 130 2.29 -18.84 2.29
CA ASP A 130 2.98 -19.88 1.48
C ASP A 130 4.43 -20.03 1.96
N GLU A 131 4.85 -21.26 2.29
CA GLU A 131 6.19 -21.54 2.82
C GLU A 131 7.30 -21.11 1.85
N LYS A 132 7.03 -21.08 0.55
CA LYS A 132 8.00 -20.58 -0.46
C LYS A 132 8.28 -19.09 -0.30
N MET A 133 7.41 -18.33 0.36
CA MET A 133 7.60 -16.91 0.61
C MET A 133 8.38 -16.62 1.89
N LEU A 134 8.52 -17.57 2.81
CA LEU A 134 9.24 -17.34 4.06
C LEU A 134 10.71 -16.90 3.87
N PRO A 135 11.48 -17.47 2.91
CA PRO A 135 12.84 -16.96 2.63
C PRO A 135 12.86 -15.50 2.19
N VAL A 136 11.87 -15.09 1.38
CA VAL A 136 11.72 -13.70 0.91
C VAL A 136 11.45 -12.76 2.09
N TYR A 137 10.50 -13.12 2.96
CA TYR A 137 10.14 -12.34 4.14
C TYR A 137 11.33 -12.19 5.11
N LYS A 138 12.07 -13.29 5.35
CA LYS A 138 13.31 -13.24 6.17
C LYS A 138 14.36 -12.32 5.55
N ALA A 139 14.54 -12.39 4.24
CA ALA A 139 15.52 -11.57 3.54
C ALA A 139 15.11 -10.07 3.51
N CYS A 140 13.81 -9.76 3.40
CA CYS A 140 13.29 -8.40 3.56
C CYS A 140 13.50 -7.89 5.00
N MET A 141 13.15 -8.70 6.00
CA MET A 141 13.36 -8.38 7.42
C MET A 141 14.82 -8.07 7.72
N ALA A 142 15.77 -8.91 7.24
CA ALA A 142 17.20 -8.70 7.45
C ALA A 142 17.75 -7.41 6.81
N ARG A 143 17.08 -6.89 5.77
CA ARG A 143 17.42 -5.65 5.06
C ARG A 143 16.63 -4.43 5.53
N ASP A 144 15.75 -4.61 6.50
CA ASP A 144 14.83 -3.56 6.96
C ASP A 144 13.90 -3.02 5.84
N LEU A 145 13.57 -3.87 4.85
CA LEU A 145 12.70 -3.55 3.73
C LEU A 145 11.25 -3.87 4.08
N PRO A 146 10.35 -2.89 4.14
CA PRO A 146 8.94 -3.12 4.37
C PRO A 146 8.27 -3.82 3.18
N ILE A 147 7.21 -4.57 3.49
CA ILE A 147 6.39 -5.25 2.49
C ILE A 147 4.98 -4.68 2.54
N LEU A 148 4.51 -4.11 1.43
CA LEU A 148 3.11 -3.74 1.25
C LEU A 148 2.33 -4.95 0.72
N PHE A 149 1.49 -5.51 1.56
CA PHE A 149 0.56 -6.59 1.21
C PHE A 149 -0.81 -6.02 0.82
N HIS A 150 -1.34 -6.43 -0.33
CA HIS A 150 -2.79 -6.36 -0.50
C HIS A 150 -3.46 -7.30 0.50
N MET A 151 -4.47 -6.82 1.20
CA MET A 151 -5.11 -7.56 2.28
C MET A 151 -6.62 -7.67 2.08
N GLY A 152 -7.13 -8.88 2.29
CA GLY A 152 -8.55 -9.16 2.21
C GLY A 152 -9.03 -9.39 0.77
N ASP A 153 -10.19 -9.71 0.64
CA ASP A 153 -11.16 -9.95 -0.41
C ASP A 153 -12.10 -11.05 0.09
N ALA A 154 -13.39 -10.77 0.20
CA ALA A 154 -14.37 -11.76 0.69
C ALA A 154 -14.46 -13.02 -0.19
N ARG A 155 -13.98 -12.94 -1.44
CA ARG A 155 -14.00 -14.03 -2.43
C ARG A 155 -12.76 -14.93 -2.38
N SER A 156 -11.74 -14.58 -1.59
CA SER A 156 -10.43 -15.25 -1.60
C SER A 156 -9.89 -15.43 -0.18
N GLU A 157 -9.22 -16.57 0.05
CA GLU A 157 -8.47 -16.83 1.28
C GLU A 157 -6.97 -16.51 1.13
N LEU A 158 -6.49 -16.15 -0.07
CA LEU A 158 -5.07 -15.99 -0.33
C LEU A 158 -4.47 -14.79 0.41
N SER A 159 -5.21 -13.70 0.51
CA SER A 159 -4.84 -12.47 1.20
C SER A 159 -5.57 -12.27 2.54
N ALA A 160 -6.18 -13.33 3.10
CA ALA A 160 -6.90 -13.26 4.37
C ALA A 160 -5.99 -12.75 5.52
N PRO A 161 -6.50 -11.92 6.45
CA PRO A 161 -5.75 -11.42 7.60
C PRO A 161 -5.06 -12.50 8.41
N LYS A 162 -5.72 -13.66 8.59
CA LYS A 162 -5.14 -14.83 9.27
C LYS A 162 -3.83 -15.31 8.63
N LYS A 163 -3.72 -15.19 7.30
CA LYS A 163 -2.51 -15.58 6.58
C LYS A 163 -1.30 -14.70 6.95
N LEU A 164 -1.52 -13.38 7.05
CA LEU A 164 -0.47 -12.47 7.54
C LEU A 164 -0.15 -12.73 9.01
N ALA A 165 -1.15 -12.98 9.86
CA ALA A 165 -0.94 -13.33 11.26
C ALA A 165 -0.03 -14.56 11.40
N ASN A 166 -0.25 -15.63 10.59
CA ASN A 166 0.61 -16.83 10.58
C ASN A 166 2.08 -16.53 10.21
N VAL A 167 2.30 -15.54 9.34
CA VAL A 167 3.66 -15.07 9.00
C VAL A 167 4.26 -14.33 10.18
N LEU A 168 3.53 -13.42 10.81
CA LEU A 168 4.01 -12.60 11.93
C LEU A 168 4.26 -13.38 13.21
N GLU A 169 3.56 -14.49 13.42
CA GLU A 169 3.89 -15.46 14.49
C GLU A 169 5.31 -16.03 14.32
N LYS A 170 5.75 -16.24 13.06
CA LYS A 170 7.09 -16.75 12.74
C LYS A 170 8.15 -15.64 12.61
N LEU A 171 7.73 -14.44 12.21
CA LEU A 171 8.59 -13.32 11.88
C LEU A 171 8.04 -12.01 12.50
N PRO A 172 8.07 -11.87 13.84
CA PRO A 172 7.41 -10.75 14.54
C PRO A 172 8.06 -9.39 14.26
N GLU A 173 9.30 -9.36 13.77
CA GLU A 173 10.03 -8.12 13.45
C GLU A 173 9.86 -7.71 11.97
N LEU A 174 9.14 -8.51 11.16
CA LEU A 174 8.91 -8.17 9.76
C LEU A 174 8.09 -6.88 9.66
N LYS A 175 8.61 -5.89 8.93
CA LYS A 175 7.89 -4.65 8.65
C LYS A 175 6.85 -4.90 7.56
N CYS A 176 5.58 -4.83 7.94
CA CYS A 176 4.45 -5.04 7.04
C CYS A 176 3.55 -3.82 6.99
N ILE A 177 3.07 -3.50 5.80
CA ILE A 177 1.91 -2.64 5.59
C ILE A 177 0.78 -3.55 5.13
N ALA A 178 -0.19 -3.77 6.00
CA ALA A 178 -1.41 -4.50 5.68
C ALA A 178 -2.42 -3.52 5.09
N ALA A 179 -2.53 -3.47 3.76
CA ALA A 179 -3.37 -2.53 3.07
C ALA A 179 -4.85 -2.60 3.48
N HIS A 180 -5.59 -1.52 3.23
CA HIS A 180 -7.03 -1.47 3.38
C HIS A 180 -7.49 -1.72 4.82
N LEU A 181 -6.88 -1.00 5.79
CA LEU A 181 -7.10 -1.21 7.23
C LEU A 181 -6.97 -2.69 7.63
N GLY A 182 -5.98 -3.36 7.03
CA GLY A 182 -5.62 -4.73 7.33
C GLY A 182 -6.47 -5.82 6.66
N GLY A 183 -7.52 -5.46 5.90
CA GLY A 183 -8.34 -6.50 5.27
C GLY A 183 -9.59 -5.97 4.54
N TYR A 184 -9.49 -5.62 3.26
CA TYR A 184 -10.62 -5.25 2.43
C TYR A 184 -11.77 -6.26 2.56
N GLN A 185 -12.97 -5.78 2.93
CA GLN A 185 -14.17 -6.60 3.20
C GLN A 185 -14.03 -7.65 4.33
N ARG A 186 -12.89 -7.69 5.04
CA ARG A 186 -12.59 -8.63 6.15
C ARG A 186 -12.07 -7.90 7.39
N TRP A 187 -12.52 -6.66 7.64
CA TRP A 187 -12.01 -5.80 8.72
C TRP A 187 -12.19 -6.38 10.13
N ASP A 188 -13.27 -7.13 10.39
CA ASP A 188 -13.46 -7.80 11.68
C ASP A 188 -12.46 -8.94 11.89
N GLU A 189 -12.16 -9.71 10.85
CA GLU A 189 -11.12 -10.71 10.87
C GLU A 189 -9.74 -10.06 11.06
N ALA A 190 -9.47 -8.95 10.37
CA ALA A 190 -8.21 -8.20 10.54
C ALA A 190 -8.01 -7.77 12.00
N LYS A 191 -9.01 -7.18 12.63
CA LYS A 191 -8.99 -6.82 14.05
C LYS A 191 -8.78 -8.03 14.97
N ALA A 192 -9.39 -9.17 14.66
CA ALA A 192 -9.24 -10.37 15.47
C ALA A 192 -7.86 -11.03 15.32
N CYS A 193 -7.36 -11.16 14.07
CA CYS A 193 -6.14 -11.90 13.76
C CYS A 193 -4.86 -11.07 13.95
N LEU A 194 -4.90 -9.75 13.69
CA LEU A 194 -3.73 -8.88 13.76
C LEU A 194 -3.64 -8.09 15.07
N LYS A 195 -4.42 -8.48 16.07
CA LYS A 195 -4.39 -7.85 17.41
C LYS A 195 -3.00 -7.98 18.03
N GLY A 196 -2.42 -6.84 18.41
CA GLY A 196 -1.08 -6.78 19.01
C GLY A 196 0.07 -7.05 18.05
N ALA A 197 -0.18 -7.30 16.78
CA ALA A 197 0.84 -7.47 15.78
C ALA A 197 1.54 -6.12 15.46
N ASN A 198 2.85 -6.19 15.15
CA ASN A 198 3.59 -5.01 14.74
C ASN A 198 3.40 -4.75 13.23
N VAL A 199 2.19 -4.33 12.85
CA VAL A 199 1.84 -4.02 11.47
C VAL A 199 1.49 -2.55 11.30
N TRP A 200 1.79 -2.02 10.13
CA TRP A 200 1.27 -0.75 9.65
C TRP A 200 0.04 -1.04 8.78
N VAL A 201 -0.88 -0.11 8.71
CA VAL A 201 -2.05 -0.21 7.82
C VAL A 201 -2.24 1.11 7.07
N ASP A 202 -2.91 1.06 5.92
CA ASP A 202 -3.33 2.26 5.21
C ASP A 202 -4.86 2.32 5.10
N THR A 203 -5.39 3.53 4.86
CA THR A 203 -6.84 3.77 4.78
C THR A 203 -7.41 3.49 3.39
N SER A 204 -6.56 3.16 2.41
CA SER A 204 -6.95 2.99 1.02
C SER A 204 -8.11 2.01 0.86
N SER A 205 -9.00 2.28 -0.06
CA SER A 205 -10.16 1.45 -0.39
C SER A 205 -10.96 0.93 0.82
N SER A 206 -10.98 1.65 1.94
CA SER A 206 -11.72 1.30 3.14
C SER A 206 -12.81 2.32 3.48
N LEU A 207 -12.49 3.61 3.36
CA LEU A 207 -13.35 4.70 3.80
C LEU A 207 -14.57 4.94 2.90
N PHE A 208 -14.65 4.32 1.73
CA PHE A 208 -15.83 4.37 0.88
C PHE A 208 -16.91 3.36 1.27
N VAL A 209 -16.53 2.32 2.04
CA VAL A 209 -17.44 1.25 2.51
C VAL A 209 -17.77 1.44 3.98
N LEU A 210 -16.75 1.61 4.83
CA LEU A 210 -16.93 1.76 6.26
C LEU A 210 -17.51 3.12 6.59
N ASN A 211 -18.54 3.15 7.43
CA ASN A 211 -18.97 4.42 8.00
C ASN A 211 -17.89 4.97 8.95
N PRO A 212 -17.91 6.27 9.29
CA PRO A 212 -16.87 6.89 10.11
C PRO A 212 -16.61 6.17 11.45
N ASP A 213 -17.63 5.67 12.12
CA ASP A 213 -17.47 4.99 13.41
C ASP A 213 -16.81 3.63 13.26
N GLU A 214 -17.11 2.88 12.20
CA GLU A 214 -16.47 1.60 11.89
C GLU A 214 -15.01 1.79 11.49
N ALA A 215 -14.72 2.80 10.65
CA ALA A 215 -13.37 3.15 10.27
C ALA A 215 -12.54 3.58 11.50
N ARG A 216 -13.09 4.43 12.36
CA ARG A 216 -12.44 4.83 13.64
C ARG A 216 -12.12 3.63 14.52
N ARG A 217 -13.06 2.70 14.72
CA ARG A 217 -12.79 1.47 15.49
C ARG A 217 -11.65 0.64 14.93
N SER A 218 -11.52 0.57 13.60
CA SER A 218 -10.41 -0.13 12.95
C SER A 218 -9.08 0.63 13.13
N ILE A 219 -9.07 1.94 12.94
CA ILE A 219 -7.90 2.81 13.14
C ILE A 219 -7.41 2.74 14.61
N GLU A 220 -8.32 2.88 15.56
CA GLU A 220 -8.02 2.83 17.01
C GLU A 220 -7.49 1.45 17.43
N HIS A 221 -7.99 0.37 16.79
CA HIS A 221 -7.49 -0.98 17.03
C HIS A 221 -6.02 -1.16 16.67
N PHE A 222 -5.57 -0.65 15.50
CA PHE A 222 -4.18 -0.72 15.08
C PHE A 222 -3.30 0.32 15.78
N GLY A 223 -3.91 1.37 16.32
CA GLY A 223 -3.23 2.50 16.92
C GLY A 223 -2.79 3.55 15.88
N MET A 224 -3.05 4.80 16.20
CA MET A 224 -2.82 5.93 15.26
C MET A 224 -1.36 6.09 14.81
N ASP A 225 -0.40 5.58 15.59
CA ASP A 225 1.02 5.59 15.22
C ASP A 225 1.39 4.53 14.16
N LYS A 226 0.42 3.73 13.71
CA LYS A 226 0.58 2.65 12.72
C LYS A 226 -0.33 2.79 11.51
N VAL A 227 -1.16 3.83 11.46
CA VAL A 227 -2.10 4.07 10.35
C VAL A 227 -1.56 5.16 9.45
N MET A 228 -1.62 4.95 8.14
CA MET A 228 -1.24 5.91 7.11
C MET A 228 -2.42 6.21 6.20
N PHE A 229 -2.48 7.42 5.69
CA PHE A 229 -3.41 7.76 4.62
C PHE A 229 -3.01 7.06 3.32
N GLY A 230 -3.98 6.53 2.58
CA GLY A 230 -3.77 5.94 1.26
C GLY A 230 -5.01 6.10 0.39
N THR A 231 -4.82 6.27 -0.92
CA THR A 231 -5.91 6.42 -1.88
C THR A 231 -6.29 5.14 -2.62
N ASP A 232 -5.34 4.24 -2.84
CA ASP A 232 -5.45 3.18 -3.84
C ASP A 232 -5.60 3.74 -5.28
N PHE A 233 -4.98 4.91 -5.53
CA PHE A 233 -4.95 5.47 -6.89
C PHE A 233 -4.57 4.39 -7.92
N PRO A 234 -5.23 4.26 -9.04
CA PRO A 234 -6.20 5.16 -9.68
C PRO A 234 -7.68 4.88 -9.34
N MET A 235 -7.96 4.08 -8.32
CA MET A 235 -9.35 3.75 -7.94
C MET A 235 -10.08 4.98 -7.40
N TRP A 236 -9.40 5.80 -6.60
CA TRP A 236 -9.94 7.02 -6.01
C TRP A 236 -9.04 8.23 -6.24
N THR A 237 -9.63 9.43 -6.34
CA THR A 237 -8.88 10.70 -6.34
C THR A 237 -8.46 11.08 -4.93
N HIS A 238 -7.36 11.85 -4.81
CA HIS A 238 -6.88 12.34 -3.51
C HIS A 238 -7.91 13.25 -2.83
N GLU A 239 -8.58 14.11 -3.58
CA GLU A 239 -9.61 14.99 -3.05
C GLU A 239 -10.75 14.19 -2.38
N LYS A 240 -11.24 13.15 -3.06
CA LYS A 240 -12.35 12.33 -2.55
C LYS A 240 -11.96 11.52 -1.31
N GLU A 241 -10.75 10.96 -1.29
CA GLU A 241 -10.27 10.23 -0.11
C GLU A 241 -9.97 11.18 1.07
N LEU A 242 -9.50 12.41 0.82
CA LEU A 242 -9.37 13.43 1.87
C LEU A 242 -10.72 13.82 2.48
N GLU A 243 -11.78 13.97 1.67
CA GLU A 243 -13.14 14.20 2.19
C GLU A 243 -13.57 13.10 3.17
N ARG A 244 -13.37 11.83 2.78
CA ARG A 244 -13.69 10.65 3.61
C ARG A 244 -12.83 10.60 4.87
N PHE A 245 -11.53 10.89 4.73
CA PHE A 245 -10.59 10.90 5.85
C PHE A 245 -10.95 11.97 6.88
N PHE A 246 -11.21 13.20 6.47
CA PHE A 246 -11.57 14.27 7.40
C PHE A 246 -12.97 14.10 8.01
N ALA A 247 -13.86 13.33 7.37
CA ALA A 247 -15.15 12.94 7.96
C ALA A 247 -14.98 12.04 9.20
N LEU A 248 -13.80 11.46 9.43
CA LEU A 248 -13.46 10.74 10.66
C LEU A 248 -13.36 11.67 11.88
N ALA A 249 -13.24 12.98 11.68
CA ALA A 249 -13.23 14.00 12.72
C ALA A 249 -12.18 13.78 13.83
N TYR A 250 -10.98 13.34 13.46
CA TYR A 250 -9.83 13.30 14.37
C TYR A 250 -9.25 14.68 14.64
N GLY A 251 -8.51 14.83 15.73
CA GLY A 251 -7.80 16.04 16.09
C GLY A 251 -6.59 16.31 15.21
N GLU A 252 -5.97 17.48 15.41
CA GLU A 252 -4.83 17.92 14.60
C GLU A 252 -3.63 16.97 14.69
N ASP A 253 -3.30 16.50 15.88
CA ASP A 253 -2.13 15.63 16.09
C ASP A 253 -2.31 14.26 15.47
N GLU A 254 -3.51 13.67 15.59
CA GLU A 254 -3.82 12.40 14.94
C GLU A 254 -3.80 12.51 13.41
N ASN A 255 -4.34 13.61 12.87
CA ASN A 255 -4.30 13.88 11.45
C ASN A 255 -2.87 14.02 10.93
N ARG A 256 -1.97 14.72 11.65
CA ARG A 256 -0.55 14.85 11.29
C ARG A 256 0.13 13.50 11.23
N LYS A 257 -0.07 12.65 12.23
CA LYS A 257 0.48 11.29 12.27
C LYS A 257 0.04 10.48 11.05
N MET A 258 -1.26 10.38 10.81
CA MET A 258 -1.80 9.51 9.76
C MET A 258 -1.54 10.06 8.35
N LEU A 259 -1.56 11.38 8.17
CA LEU A 259 -1.31 11.99 6.87
C LEU A 259 0.16 11.97 6.46
N TYR A 260 1.11 12.04 7.43
CA TYR A 260 2.51 12.16 7.05
C TYR A 260 3.52 11.50 8.00
N ASP A 261 3.47 11.74 9.31
CA ASP A 261 4.57 11.41 10.21
C ASP A 261 4.84 9.90 10.26
N ASN A 262 3.79 9.09 10.21
CA ASN A 262 3.88 7.63 10.15
C ASN A 262 4.57 7.15 8.87
N PHE A 263 4.27 7.78 7.74
CA PHE A 263 4.91 7.48 6.46
C PHE A 263 6.41 7.81 6.51
N GLU A 264 6.77 9.02 6.95
CA GLU A 264 8.16 9.45 7.10
C GLU A 264 8.94 8.53 8.04
N LYS A 265 8.34 8.14 9.17
CA LYS A 265 8.94 7.22 10.15
C LYS A 265 9.20 5.83 9.57
N LEU A 266 8.22 5.25 8.83
CA LEU A 266 8.36 3.91 8.27
C LEU A 266 9.45 3.85 7.20
N PHE A 267 9.47 4.83 6.29
CA PHE A 267 10.40 4.86 5.15
C PHE A 267 11.70 5.61 5.44
N LYS A 268 11.85 6.23 6.62
CA LYS A 268 13.06 6.97 7.05
C LYS A 268 13.46 8.09 6.07
N LEU A 269 12.49 8.89 5.64
CA LEU A 269 12.62 9.96 4.64
C LEU A 269 12.97 11.31 5.27
#